data_15889c932c2d20b1f456e2565563d290
#
_entry.id   15889c932c2d20b1f456e2565563d290
#
_cell.length_a   1.000
_cell.length_b   1.000
_cell.length_c   1.000
_cell.angle_alpha   90.00
_cell.angle_beta   90.00
_cell.angle_gamma   90.00
#
_symmetry.space_group_name_H-M   'P 1'
#
loop_
_entity.id
_entity.type
_entity.pdbx_description
1 polymer ?
#
loop_
_entity_poly.entity_id
_entity_poly.type
_entity_poly.pdbx_seq_one_letter_code
_entity_poly.pdbx_strand_id
1 'polypeptide(L)'
;MHERAREVLEALKAGAEEADGFPPYAFVPGCHPHPRRSPMGHSHGAPHPEAPGRLGASDAAEAMFFHGVTLHDAGFFWEAHELWEALWHGLERRGPTARFLQGAIQSAAAQLKILQGMPRGREILWSRADGLFRDLLAHGHEVMAGVDLRGWRGDLAAWFEGEGAEFPSLRRRLVP
;
A
#
# COMPACT_ATOMS: atom_id res chain seq x y z
N MET A 1 7.54 19.63 7.28
CA MET A 1 6.76 18.43 7.59
C MET A 1 6.78 17.43 6.43
N HIS A 2 6.38 17.83 5.21
CA HIS A 2 6.38 16.93 4.05
C HIS A 2 7.77 16.52 3.55
N GLU A 3 8.77 17.35 3.74
CA GLU A 3 10.16 17.08 3.36
C GLU A 3 10.72 15.87 4.13
N ARG A 4 10.53 15.83 5.45
CA ARG A 4 10.96 14.69 6.27
C ARG A 4 10.28 13.38 5.89
N ALA A 5 8.96 13.40 5.63
CA ALA A 5 8.26 12.20 5.17
C ALA A 5 8.81 11.73 3.82
N ARG A 6 9.10 12.65 2.92
CA ARG A 6 9.72 12.33 1.63
C ARG A 6 11.11 11.73 1.81
N GLU A 7 11.95 12.30 2.65
CA GLU A 7 13.29 11.76 2.97
C GLU A 7 13.22 10.33 3.51
N VAL A 8 12.29 10.04 4.44
CA VAL A 8 12.08 8.69 4.97
C VAL A 8 11.67 7.72 3.86
N LEU A 9 10.74 8.10 3.00
CA LEU A 9 10.28 7.25 1.89
C LEU A 9 11.38 7.02 0.84
N GLU A 10 12.19 8.02 0.53
CA GLU A 10 13.33 7.87 -0.38
C GLU A 10 14.39 6.93 0.21
N ALA A 11 14.66 7.02 1.52
CA ALA A 11 15.60 6.13 2.19
C ALA A 11 15.11 4.67 2.21
N LEU A 12 13.80 4.44 2.44
CA LEU A 12 13.20 3.10 2.37
C LEU A 12 13.38 2.48 0.98
N LYS A 13 13.06 3.22 -0.07
CA LYS A 13 13.21 2.78 -1.45
C LYS A 13 14.66 2.42 -1.77
N ALA A 14 15.59 3.34 -1.50
CA ALA A 14 17.00 3.15 -1.80
C ALA A 14 17.55 1.88 -1.14
N GLY A 15 17.23 1.64 0.13
CA GLY A 15 17.65 0.43 0.83
C GLY A 15 17.09 -0.87 0.26
N ALA A 16 15.87 -0.83 -0.30
CA ALA A 16 15.22 -2.00 -0.88
C ALA A 16 15.63 -2.25 -2.35
N GLU A 17 15.89 -1.18 -3.12
CA GLU A 17 16.37 -1.28 -4.50
C GLU A 17 17.77 -1.93 -4.59
N GLU A 18 18.55 -1.88 -3.51
CA GLU A 18 19.85 -2.56 -3.38
C GLU A 18 19.72 -4.02 -2.90
N ALA A 19 18.53 -4.44 -2.44
CA ALA A 19 18.30 -5.76 -1.88
C ALA A 19 17.78 -6.75 -2.93
N ASP A 20 18.22 -8.00 -2.85
CA ASP A 20 17.70 -9.07 -3.69
C ASP A 20 16.20 -9.32 -3.44
N GLY A 21 15.46 -9.57 -4.51
CA GLY A 21 14.05 -9.94 -4.44
C GLY A 21 13.06 -8.79 -4.60
N PHE A 22 13.54 -7.56 -4.75
CA PHE A 22 12.72 -6.41 -5.11
C PHE A 22 12.85 -6.04 -6.59
N PRO A 23 11.85 -5.33 -7.18
CA PRO A 23 12.04 -4.72 -8.49
C PRO A 23 13.24 -3.76 -8.50
N PRO A 24 13.89 -3.54 -9.66
CA PRO A 24 15.11 -2.71 -9.73
C PRO A 24 14.86 -1.22 -9.39
N TYR A 25 13.63 -0.79 -9.30
CA TYR A 25 13.23 0.53 -8.80
C TYR A 25 11.78 0.49 -8.31
N ALA A 26 11.47 1.28 -7.28
CA ALA A 26 10.10 1.56 -6.86
C ALA A 26 9.51 2.64 -7.79
N PHE A 27 8.39 2.34 -8.44
CA PHE A 27 7.83 3.26 -9.43
C PHE A 27 7.23 4.52 -8.81
N VAL A 28 7.75 5.66 -9.23
CA VAL A 28 7.18 6.98 -8.96
C VAL A 28 6.84 7.64 -10.31
N PRO A 29 5.56 7.93 -10.59
CA PRO A 29 5.16 8.59 -11.84
C PRO A 29 5.91 9.90 -12.06
N GLY A 30 6.48 10.05 -13.25
CA GLY A 30 7.29 11.21 -13.62
C GLY A 30 8.79 11.09 -13.29
N CYS A 31 9.20 10.12 -12.45
CA CYS A 31 10.60 9.89 -12.09
C CYS A 31 11.19 8.65 -12.78
N HIS A 32 10.38 7.63 -13.01
CA HIS A 32 10.83 6.34 -13.57
C HIS A 32 10.00 5.93 -14.79
N PRO A 33 10.52 5.04 -15.65
CA PRO A 33 9.74 4.42 -16.71
C PRO A 33 8.53 3.68 -16.11
N HIS A 34 7.35 3.81 -16.75
CA HIS A 34 6.17 3.11 -16.25
C HIS A 34 6.41 1.59 -16.32
N PRO A 35 6.24 0.83 -15.21
CA PRO A 35 6.64 -0.57 -15.13
C PRO A 35 6.13 -1.44 -16.26
N ARG A 36 4.88 -1.27 -16.67
CA ARG A 36 4.23 -2.11 -17.70
C ARG A 36 4.17 -1.49 -19.09
N ARG A 37 4.01 -0.14 -19.17
CA ARG A 37 3.78 0.54 -20.47
C ARG A 37 5.05 0.92 -21.19
N SER A 38 6.13 1.19 -20.43
CA SER A 38 7.43 1.52 -21.01
C SER A 38 8.19 0.26 -21.40
N PRO A 39 8.84 0.20 -22.58
CA PRO A 39 9.76 -0.87 -22.92
C PRO A 39 10.91 -1.03 -21.93
N MET A 40 11.24 0.02 -21.18
CA MET A 40 12.26 0.01 -20.13
C MET A 40 11.66 -0.25 -18.72
N GLY A 41 10.39 -0.57 -18.63
CA GLY A 41 9.72 -0.88 -17.36
C GLY A 41 10.07 -2.27 -16.87
N HIS A 42 10.28 -2.42 -15.56
CA HIS A 42 10.67 -3.70 -14.95
C HIS A 42 9.64 -4.83 -15.11
N SER A 43 8.39 -4.52 -15.44
CA SER A 43 7.30 -5.47 -15.68
C SER A 43 6.74 -5.34 -17.11
N HIS A 44 7.53 -4.80 -18.06
CA HIS A 44 7.08 -4.66 -19.46
C HIS A 44 6.78 -6.03 -20.07
N GLY A 45 5.61 -6.16 -20.66
CA GLY A 45 5.15 -7.42 -21.28
C GLY A 45 4.69 -8.50 -20.29
N ALA A 46 4.85 -8.29 -18.98
CA ALA A 46 4.30 -9.21 -18.00
C ALA A 46 2.77 -9.07 -17.92
N PRO A 47 2.01 -10.17 -17.69
CA PRO A 47 0.58 -10.10 -17.47
C PRO A 47 0.24 -9.25 -16.23
N HIS A 48 -0.95 -8.65 -16.21
CA HIS A 48 -1.43 -8.01 -15.00
C HIS A 48 -1.57 -9.03 -13.87
N PRO A 49 -1.29 -8.65 -12.60
CA PRO A 49 -1.57 -9.54 -11.48
C PRO A 49 -3.05 -9.92 -11.47
N GLU A 50 -3.30 -11.19 -11.25
CA GLU A 50 -4.65 -11.72 -11.03
C GLU A 50 -4.71 -12.36 -9.65
N ALA A 51 -5.84 -12.22 -8.96
CA ALA A 51 -6.02 -12.83 -7.66
C ALA A 51 -5.98 -14.37 -7.78
N PRO A 52 -5.07 -15.08 -7.09
CA PRO A 52 -4.99 -16.53 -7.14
C PRO A 52 -6.09 -17.22 -6.30
N GLY A 53 -7.06 -16.46 -5.83
CA GLY A 53 -8.16 -16.87 -4.99
C GLY A 53 -8.73 -15.70 -4.20
N ARG A 54 -9.64 -15.98 -3.28
CA ARG A 54 -10.22 -14.96 -2.39
C ARG A 54 -9.36 -14.78 -1.14
N LEU A 55 -9.02 -13.55 -0.82
CA LEU A 55 -8.35 -13.22 0.46
C LEU A 55 -9.24 -13.64 1.63
N GLY A 56 -8.66 -14.34 2.61
CA GLY A 56 -9.36 -14.96 3.73
C GLY A 56 -9.91 -16.37 3.45
N ALA A 57 -9.66 -16.94 2.25
CA ALA A 57 -10.09 -18.28 1.88
C ALA A 57 -9.09 -19.02 0.97
N SER A 58 -7.93 -18.45 0.72
CA SER A 58 -6.89 -19.01 -0.14
C SER A 58 -5.51 -18.61 0.35
N ASP A 59 -4.66 -19.59 0.68
CA ASP A 59 -3.28 -19.38 1.09
C ASP A 59 -2.47 -18.59 0.04
N ALA A 60 -2.73 -18.84 -1.24
CA ALA A 60 -2.07 -18.13 -2.31
C ALA A 60 -2.50 -16.64 -2.37
N ALA A 61 -3.76 -16.34 -2.08
CA ALA A 61 -4.23 -14.95 -1.99
C ALA A 61 -3.68 -14.25 -0.74
N GLU A 62 -3.53 -14.97 0.37
CA GLU A 62 -2.87 -14.46 1.57
C GLU A 62 -1.38 -14.19 1.32
N ALA A 63 -0.68 -15.11 0.68
CA ALA A 63 0.71 -14.91 0.27
C ALA A 63 0.88 -13.68 -0.63
N MET A 64 -0.04 -13.46 -1.57
CA MET A 64 -0.06 -12.26 -2.41
C MET A 64 -0.30 -10.98 -1.61
N PHE A 65 -1.21 -11.02 -0.62
CA PHE A 65 -1.43 -9.89 0.28
C PHE A 65 -0.16 -9.53 1.07
N PHE A 66 0.49 -10.53 1.69
CA PHE A 66 1.71 -10.33 2.47
C PHE A 66 2.92 -9.94 1.60
N HIS A 67 2.97 -10.36 0.35
CA HIS A 67 3.95 -9.83 -0.60
C HIS A 67 3.72 -8.33 -0.83
N GLY A 68 2.47 -7.91 -1.00
CA GLY A 68 2.11 -6.48 -1.04
C GLY A 68 2.51 -5.71 0.22
N VAL A 69 2.35 -6.31 1.42
CA VAL A 69 2.84 -5.74 2.69
C VAL A 69 4.35 -5.53 2.65
N THR A 70 5.10 -6.52 2.16
CA THR A 70 6.57 -6.45 2.05
C THR A 70 6.99 -5.30 1.11
N LEU A 71 6.35 -5.19 -0.05
CA LEU A 71 6.61 -4.11 -1.01
C LEU A 71 6.26 -2.74 -0.43
N HIS A 72 5.10 -2.61 0.21
CA HIS A 72 4.65 -1.38 0.84
C HIS A 72 5.65 -0.89 1.90
N ASP A 73 6.07 -1.79 2.80
CA ASP A 73 6.98 -1.47 3.88
C ASP A 73 8.41 -1.16 3.41
N ALA A 74 8.73 -1.52 2.17
CA ALA A 74 9.96 -1.18 1.47
C ALA A 74 9.84 0.08 0.57
N GLY A 75 8.68 0.76 0.57
CA GLY A 75 8.47 1.98 -0.23
C GLY A 75 8.01 1.74 -1.68
N PHE A 76 7.74 0.49 -2.07
CA PHE A 76 7.24 0.11 -3.40
C PHE A 76 5.71 0.22 -3.44
N PHE A 77 5.20 1.44 -3.25
CA PHE A 77 3.76 1.70 -3.07
C PHE A 77 2.93 1.39 -4.31
N TRP A 78 3.45 1.64 -5.50
CA TRP A 78 2.74 1.33 -6.75
C TRP A 78 2.64 -0.18 -6.95
N GLU A 79 3.71 -0.90 -6.71
CA GLU A 79 3.79 -2.35 -6.86
C GLU A 79 2.89 -3.06 -5.83
N ALA A 80 2.89 -2.59 -4.58
CA ALA A 80 1.98 -3.09 -3.54
C ALA A 80 0.51 -2.85 -3.90
N HIS A 81 0.18 -1.64 -4.39
CA HIS A 81 -1.15 -1.26 -4.85
C HIS A 81 -1.64 -2.19 -5.97
N GLU A 82 -0.81 -2.53 -6.97
CA GLU A 82 -1.17 -3.44 -8.06
C GLU A 82 -1.59 -4.83 -7.55
N LEU A 83 -0.85 -5.39 -6.57
CA LEU A 83 -1.18 -6.68 -5.97
C LEU A 83 -2.49 -6.62 -5.18
N TRP A 84 -2.68 -5.60 -4.37
CA TRP A 84 -3.90 -5.43 -3.59
C TRP A 84 -5.11 -5.09 -4.46
N GLU A 85 -4.92 -4.38 -5.56
CA GLU A 85 -5.99 -4.12 -6.53
C GLU A 85 -6.45 -5.41 -7.22
N ALA A 86 -5.54 -6.31 -7.57
CA ALA A 86 -5.90 -7.63 -8.08
C ALA A 86 -6.75 -8.42 -7.08
N LEU A 87 -6.35 -8.47 -5.81
CA LEU A 87 -7.12 -9.11 -4.75
C LEU A 87 -8.49 -8.46 -4.54
N TRP A 88 -8.56 -7.13 -4.59
CA TRP A 88 -9.81 -6.38 -4.48
C TRP A 88 -10.78 -6.69 -5.63
N HIS A 89 -10.28 -6.83 -6.85
CA HIS A 89 -11.08 -7.28 -8.00
C HIS A 89 -11.60 -8.71 -7.78
N GLY A 90 -10.78 -9.61 -7.26
CA GLY A 90 -11.17 -10.99 -6.94
C GLY A 90 -12.27 -11.11 -5.88
N LEU A 91 -12.50 -10.06 -5.09
CA LEU A 91 -13.61 -9.97 -4.13
C LEU A 91 -14.87 -9.29 -4.70
N GLU A 92 -14.92 -9.08 -6.02
CA GLU A 92 -16.02 -8.36 -6.68
C GLU A 92 -16.25 -6.96 -6.08
N ARG A 93 -15.24 -6.39 -5.42
CA ARG A 93 -15.26 -5.08 -4.76
C ARG A 93 -16.31 -4.95 -3.64
N ARG A 94 -16.69 -6.07 -3.00
CA ARG A 94 -17.77 -6.14 -2.01
C ARG A 94 -17.29 -6.71 -0.67
N GLY A 95 -17.98 -6.28 0.40
CA GLY A 95 -17.76 -6.77 1.76
C GLY A 95 -16.63 -6.06 2.50
N PRO A 96 -16.46 -6.39 3.80
CA PRO A 96 -15.47 -5.74 4.68
C PRO A 96 -14.04 -5.88 4.18
N THR A 97 -13.63 -7.06 3.72
CA THR A 97 -12.28 -7.32 3.20
C THR A 97 -11.98 -6.47 1.96
N ALA A 98 -12.96 -6.31 1.05
CA ALA A 98 -12.78 -5.43 -0.11
C ALA A 98 -12.66 -3.96 0.30
N ARG A 99 -13.41 -3.51 1.31
CA ARG A 99 -13.28 -2.15 1.87
C ARG A 99 -11.93 -1.91 2.53
N PHE A 100 -11.43 -2.90 3.26
CA PHE A 100 -10.09 -2.85 3.83
C PHE A 100 -9.01 -2.72 2.74
N LEU A 101 -9.04 -3.60 1.72
CA LEU A 101 -8.11 -3.51 0.60
C LEU A 101 -8.19 -2.16 -0.12
N GLN A 102 -9.40 -1.63 -0.34
CA GLN A 102 -9.58 -0.32 -0.94
C GLN A 102 -8.93 0.79 -0.11
N GLY A 103 -9.03 0.72 1.22
CA GLY A 103 -8.35 1.63 2.14
C GLY A 103 -6.83 1.49 2.05
N ALA A 104 -6.30 0.26 2.02
CA ALA A 104 -4.88 -0.02 1.86
C ALA A 104 -4.32 0.52 0.53
N ILE A 105 -5.02 0.26 -0.58
CA ILE A 105 -4.71 0.79 -1.91
C ILE A 105 -4.63 2.32 -1.90
N GLN A 106 -5.63 2.98 -1.31
CA GLN A 106 -5.68 4.44 -1.28
C GLN A 106 -4.61 5.03 -0.35
N SER A 107 -4.28 4.37 0.76
CA SER A 107 -3.20 4.81 1.64
C SER A 107 -1.83 4.69 0.97
N ALA A 108 -1.56 3.61 0.23
CA ALA A 108 -0.34 3.45 -0.57
C ALA A 108 -0.25 4.53 -1.66
N ALA A 109 -1.35 4.79 -2.36
CA ALA A 109 -1.42 5.86 -3.35
C ALA A 109 -1.21 7.26 -2.72
N ALA A 110 -1.69 7.50 -1.49
CA ALA A 110 -1.45 8.75 -0.77
C ALA A 110 0.04 8.94 -0.43
N GLN A 111 0.75 7.88 -0.07
CA GLN A 111 2.20 7.91 0.17
C GLN A 111 2.97 8.17 -1.13
N LEU A 112 2.54 7.56 -2.24
CA LEU A 112 3.10 7.87 -3.55
C LEU A 112 2.95 9.35 -3.92
N LYS A 113 1.85 10.01 -3.49
CA LYS A 113 1.66 11.46 -3.66
C LYS A 113 2.63 12.31 -2.85
N ILE A 114 3.16 11.82 -1.72
CA ILE A 114 4.25 12.48 -0.99
C ILE A 114 5.50 12.51 -1.89
N LEU A 115 5.89 11.37 -2.46
CA LEU A 115 7.04 11.27 -3.37
C LEU A 115 6.90 12.15 -4.62
N GLN A 116 5.67 12.31 -5.11
CA GLN A 116 5.37 13.19 -6.25
C GLN A 116 5.31 14.67 -5.90
N GLY A 117 5.36 15.06 -4.61
CA GLY A 117 5.17 16.45 -4.18
C GLY A 117 3.75 16.98 -4.42
N MET A 118 2.73 16.12 -4.34
CA MET A 118 1.33 16.43 -4.63
C MET A 118 0.45 16.45 -3.36
N PRO A 119 0.51 17.50 -2.52
CA PRO A 119 -0.14 17.52 -1.20
C PRO A 119 -1.66 17.35 -1.29
N ARG A 120 -2.32 18.02 -2.24
CA ARG A 120 -3.78 17.91 -2.42
C ARG A 120 -4.21 16.50 -2.81
N GLY A 121 -3.45 15.83 -3.66
CA GLY A 121 -3.72 14.44 -4.06
C GLY A 121 -3.58 13.48 -2.86
N ARG A 122 -2.54 13.69 -2.04
CA ARG A 122 -2.32 12.97 -0.80
C ARG A 122 -3.51 13.12 0.16
N GLU A 123 -3.95 14.36 0.44
CA GLU A 123 -5.05 14.66 1.35
C GLU A 123 -6.35 13.99 0.93
N ILE A 124 -6.70 14.07 -0.35
CA ILE A 124 -7.90 13.44 -0.89
C ILE A 124 -7.86 11.92 -0.72
N LEU A 125 -6.73 11.29 -1.05
CA LEU A 125 -6.58 9.83 -0.97
C LEU A 125 -6.56 9.35 0.48
N TRP A 126 -5.83 10.05 1.36
CA TRP A 126 -5.82 9.73 2.79
C TRP A 126 -7.22 9.89 3.42
N SER A 127 -7.91 10.98 3.17
CA SER A 127 -9.27 11.19 3.69
C SER A 127 -10.24 10.07 3.29
N ARG A 128 -10.13 9.55 2.07
CA ARG A 128 -10.93 8.41 1.61
C ARG A 128 -10.54 7.11 2.32
N ALA A 129 -9.25 6.82 2.44
CA ALA A 129 -8.75 5.64 3.14
C ALA A 129 -9.17 5.67 4.62
N ASP A 130 -8.98 6.80 5.29
CA ASP A 130 -9.36 7.01 6.68
C ASP A 130 -10.87 6.78 6.89
N GLY A 131 -11.69 7.29 5.99
CA GLY A 131 -13.14 7.07 6.03
C GLY A 131 -13.53 5.60 5.95
N LEU A 132 -12.88 4.82 5.08
CA LEU A 132 -13.11 3.38 4.96
C LEU A 132 -12.68 2.63 6.23
N PHE A 133 -11.53 2.95 6.79
CA PHE A 133 -11.04 2.32 8.02
C PHE A 133 -11.91 2.65 9.23
N ARG A 134 -12.35 3.91 9.36
CA ARG A 134 -13.27 4.32 10.43
C ARG A 134 -14.60 3.61 10.33
N ASP A 135 -15.15 3.46 9.13
CA ASP A 135 -16.38 2.73 8.91
C ASP A 135 -16.26 1.24 9.29
N LEU A 136 -15.17 0.59 8.91
CA LEU A 136 -14.88 -0.79 9.30
C LEU A 136 -14.79 -0.94 10.83
N LEU A 137 -14.06 -0.06 11.50
CA LEU A 137 -13.92 -0.05 12.96
C LEU A 137 -15.24 0.21 13.67
N ALA A 138 -16.09 1.10 13.13
CA ALA A 138 -17.43 1.37 13.68
C ALA A 138 -18.37 0.15 13.60
N HIS A 139 -18.11 -0.77 12.65
CA HIS A 139 -18.83 -2.04 12.51
C HIS A 139 -18.14 -3.22 13.21
N GLY A 140 -17.14 -2.95 14.08
CA GLY A 140 -16.48 -3.97 14.88
C GLY A 140 -15.37 -4.77 14.17
N HIS A 141 -14.94 -4.34 13.00
CA HIS A 141 -13.83 -4.98 12.26
C HIS A 141 -12.48 -4.47 12.75
N GLU A 142 -11.98 -4.99 13.87
CA GLU A 142 -10.72 -4.54 14.47
C GLU A 142 -9.49 -5.22 13.85
N VAL A 143 -9.64 -6.44 13.35
CA VAL A 143 -8.59 -7.20 12.65
C VAL A 143 -9.06 -7.52 11.24
N MET A 144 -8.26 -7.15 10.24
CA MET A 144 -8.55 -7.38 8.83
C MET A 144 -7.35 -7.98 8.12
N ALA A 145 -7.51 -9.16 7.52
CA ALA A 145 -6.40 -9.89 6.86
C ALA A 145 -5.15 -10.04 7.77
N GLY A 146 -5.36 -10.29 9.07
CA GLY A 146 -4.28 -10.39 10.05
C GLY A 146 -3.67 -9.05 10.48
N VAL A 147 -4.23 -7.90 10.10
CA VAL A 147 -3.75 -6.57 10.49
C VAL A 147 -4.60 -5.99 11.61
N ASP A 148 -3.98 -5.51 12.69
CA ASP A 148 -4.60 -4.61 13.67
C ASP A 148 -4.98 -3.29 12.98
N LEU A 149 -6.23 -3.18 12.56
CA LEU A 149 -6.72 -2.07 11.78
C LEU A 149 -6.71 -0.75 12.58
N ARG A 150 -7.03 -0.83 13.89
CA ARG A 150 -7.05 0.36 14.75
C ARG A 150 -5.65 0.95 14.90
N GLY A 151 -4.69 0.10 15.21
CA GLY A 151 -3.30 0.50 15.37
C GLY A 151 -2.72 1.04 14.06
N TRP A 152 -2.91 0.34 12.93
CA TRP A 152 -2.38 0.79 11.64
C TRP A 152 -3.00 2.10 11.17
N ARG A 153 -4.32 2.25 11.30
CA ARG A 153 -4.99 3.52 11.01
C ARG A 153 -4.42 4.67 11.86
N GLY A 154 -4.15 4.41 13.15
CA GLY A 154 -3.53 5.39 14.05
C GLY A 154 -2.15 5.84 13.57
N ASP A 155 -1.30 4.90 13.17
CA ASP A 155 0.04 5.19 12.62
C ASP A 155 -0.05 6.00 11.31
N LEU A 156 -0.98 5.62 10.42
CA LEU A 156 -1.22 6.35 9.17
C LEU A 156 -1.72 7.78 9.43
N ALA A 157 -2.63 7.96 10.39
CA ALA A 157 -3.12 9.29 10.76
C ALA A 157 -1.98 10.17 11.27
N ALA A 158 -1.20 9.68 12.24
CA ALA A 158 -0.02 10.39 12.75
C ALA A 158 0.98 10.73 11.64
N TRP A 159 1.22 9.82 10.71
CA TRP A 159 2.10 10.03 9.57
C TRP A 159 1.61 11.12 8.61
N PHE A 160 0.35 11.05 8.19
CA PHE A 160 -0.21 11.99 7.21
C PHE A 160 -0.52 13.36 7.80
N GLU A 161 -0.85 13.44 9.08
CA GLU A 161 -1.09 14.69 9.83
C GLU A 161 0.23 15.32 10.31
N GLY A 162 1.33 14.59 10.20
CA GLY A 162 2.68 15.08 10.48
C GLY A 162 3.06 15.04 11.95
N GLU A 163 2.33 14.32 12.75
CA GLU A 163 2.63 14.09 14.17
C GLU A 163 3.58 12.90 14.38
N GLY A 164 3.60 11.96 13.41
CA GLY A 164 4.42 10.76 13.46
C GLY A 164 5.80 10.98 12.86
N ALA A 165 6.82 10.46 13.57
CA ALA A 165 8.20 10.46 13.11
C ALA A 165 8.56 9.18 12.33
N GLU A 166 7.79 8.11 12.51
CA GLU A 166 8.06 6.79 11.94
C GLU A 166 7.10 6.45 10.79
N PHE A 167 7.65 5.73 9.81
CA PHE A 167 6.86 5.19 8.71
C PHE A 167 5.82 4.18 9.23
N PRO A 168 4.53 4.26 8.79
CA PRO A 168 3.44 3.42 9.25
C PRO A 168 3.51 1.99 8.66
N SER A 169 4.48 1.21 9.13
CA SER A 169 4.70 -0.17 8.68
C SER A 169 3.50 -1.06 8.97
N LEU A 170 3.00 -1.72 7.94
CA LEU A 170 1.94 -2.74 8.06
C LEU A 170 2.41 -3.97 8.82
N ARG A 171 3.67 -4.39 8.60
CA ARG A 171 4.24 -5.57 9.25
C ARG A 171 4.26 -5.46 10.77
N ARG A 172 4.44 -4.24 11.31
CA ARG A 172 4.39 -3.99 12.77
C ARG A 172 2.99 -4.16 13.36
N ARG A 173 1.96 -4.21 12.53
CA ARG A 173 0.55 -4.32 12.92
C ARG A 173 -0.06 -5.67 12.57
N LEU A 174 0.75 -6.64 12.16
CA LEU A 174 0.29 -8.01 11.99
C LEU A 174 0.06 -8.63 13.37
N VAL A 175 -1.10 -9.27 13.51
CA VAL A 175 -1.48 -10.05 14.69
C VAL A 175 -1.34 -11.54 14.41
N PRO A 176 -1.03 -12.36 15.43
CA PRO A 176 -0.89 -13.79 15.29
C PRO A 176 -2.16 -14.49 14.78
#